data_6ee62f9d488a3931db0037d25b66c421
#
_entry.id   6ee62f9d488a3931db0037d25b66c421
#
_cell.length_a   1.000
_cell.length_b   1.000
_cell.length_c   1.000
_cell.angle_alpha   90.00
_cell.angle_beta   90.00
_cell.angle_gamma   90.00
#
_symmetry.space_group_name_H-M   'P 1'
#
loop_
_entity.id
_entity.type
_entity.pdbx_description
1 polymer ?
#
loop_
_entity_poly.entity_id
_entity_poly.type
_entity_poly.pdbx_seq_one_letter_code
_entity_poly.pdbx_strand_id
1 'polypeptide(L)'
;MSSSSPSSDTSSPHASSAHVPLPEQEGFSLTTLVTGAQMLFVAFGALVLVPLLTGLDPNVALFTAGVGTLVFQCVTKASVPVFLASSFAFIAPIQSSVANFGTPATMGGLFVAGLVYVLLAQCIRLKGVGIVHRLLPAVVVGPVIMVIGLALAPTAVQMATGEFSNNISHAQAL
;
A
#
# COMPACT_ATOMS: atom_id res chain seq x y z
N MET A 1 67.84 24.88 12.44
CA MET A 1 67.24 23.67 11.77
C MET A 1 65.93 23.43 12.40
N SER A 2 64.86 23.92 11.72
CA SER A 2 63.51 23.90 12.17
C SER A 2 62.82 22.79 11.38
N SER A 3 62.35 21.74 12.05
CA SER A 3 61.57 20.65 11.46
C SER A 3 60.09 20.89 11.72
N SER A 4 59.37 21.33 10.70
CA SER A 4 57.93 21.43 10.66
C SER A 4 57.34 20.07 10.35
N SER A 5 56.59 19.48 11.29
CA SER A 5 55.76 18.32 11.08
C SER A 5 54.42 18.73 10.42
N PRO A 6 53.90 18.01 9.42
CA PRO A 6 52.60 18.28 8.86
C PRO A 6 51.51 17.66 9.76
N SER A 7 50.57 18.48 10.17
CA SER A 7 49.31 18.07 10.82
C SER A 7 48.43 17.37 9.82
N SER A 8 48.14 16.09 10.07
CA SER A 8 47.14 15.31 9.35
C SER A 8 45.75 15.72 9.78
N ASP A 9 45.11 16.60 9.00
CA ASP A 9 43.69 16.90 9.08
C ASP A 9 42.87 15.71 8.52
N THR A 10 42.53 14.79 9.40
CA THR A 10 41.49 13.81 9.10
C THR A 10 40.10 14.44 9.35
N SER A 11 39.61 15.21 8.39
CA SER A 11 38.24 15.64 8.33
C SER A 11 37.36 14.43 8.02
N SER A 12 36.81 13.81 9.06
CA SER A 12 35.70 12.89 8.94
C SER A 12 34.54 13.59 8.23
N PRO A 13 33.90 12.95 7.21
CA PRO A 13 32.71 13.50 6.65
C PRO A 13 31.62 13.41 7.72
N HIS A 14 31.29 14.55 8.33
CA HIS A 14 30.05 14.69 9.09
C HIS A 14 28.91 14.23 8.19
N ALA A 15 28.31 13.09 8.54
CA ALA A 15 27.02 12.69 8.04
C ALA A 15 26.06 13.84 8.39
N SER A 16 25.84 14.70 7.41
CA SER A 16 24.79 15.70 7.46
C SER A 16 23.50 14.94 7.69
N SER A 17 23.02 14.94 8.93
CA SER A 17 21.67 14.52 9.25
C SER A 17 20.76 15.39 8.38
N ALA A 18 20.29 14.83 7.26
CA ALA A 18 19.28 15.44 6.44
C ALA A 18 18.08 15.69 7.35
N HIS A 19 18.02 16.91 7.86
CA HIS A 19 16.85 17.42 8.54
C HIS A 19 15.76 17.44 7.46
N VAL A 20 14.95 16.38 7.39
CA VAL A 20 13.72 16.39 6.60
C VAL A 20 12.85 17.45 7.27
N PRO A 21 12.65 18.61 6.65
CA PRO A 21 11.75 19.59 7.23
C PRO A 21 10.39 18.93 7.37
N LEU A 22 9.85 18.95 8.59
CA LEU A 22 8.46 18.61 8.81
C LEU A 22 7.64 19.49 7.88
N PRO A 23 6.63 18.97 7.17
CA PRO A 23 5.80 19.80 6.32
C PRO A 23 5.23 20.92 7.18
N GLU A 24 5.75 22.13 6.98
CA GLU A 24 5.08 23.34 7.43
C GLU A 24 3.64 23.20 6.96
N GLN A 25 2.70 23.55 7.83
CA GLN A 25 1.28 23.62 7.47
C GLN A 25 1.12 24.74 6.43
N GLU A 26 1.55 24.46 5.22
CA GLU A 26 1.28 25.33 4.08
C GLU A 26 -0.24 25.36 3.92
N GLY A 27 -0.79 26.55 4.14
CA GLY A 27 -2.20 26.82 3.86
C GLY A 27 -2.54 26.35 2.46
N PHE A 28 -3.82 26.14 2.18
CA PHE A 28 -4.38 25.64 0.93
C PHE A 28 -3.67 26.26 -0.29
N SER A 29 -2.58 25.63 -0.72
CA SER A 29 -1.82 26.02 -1.90
C SER A 29 -2.37 25.25 -3.09
N LEU A 30 -2.37 25.86 -4.25
CA LEU A 30 -2.74 25.22 -5.52
C LEU A 30 -1.94 23.93 -5.73
N THR A 31 -0.68 23.91 -5.34
CA THR A 31 0.19 22.73 -5.38
C THR A 31 -0.35 21.58 -4.53
N THR A 32 -0.81 21.87 -3.31
CA THR A 32 -1.41 20.88 -2.40
C THR A 32 -2.71 20.32 -2.98
N LEU A 33 -3.53 21.16 -3.62
CA LEU A 33 -4.76 20.75 -4.27
C LEU A 33 -4.48 19.82 -5.45
N VAL A 34 -3.53 20.17 -6.31
CA VAL A 34 -3.14 19.38 -7.48
C VAL A 34 -2.55 18.02 -7.04
N THR A 35 -1.68 18.02 -6.03
CA THR A 35 -1.10 16.78 -5.49
C THR A 35 -2.17 15.89 -4.88
N GLY A 36 -3.12 16.47 -4.14
CA GLY A 36 -4.26 15.73 -3.58
C GLY A 36 -5.16 15.12 -4.67
N ALA A 37 -5.46 15.88 -5.72
CA ALA A 37 -6.22 15.39 -6.87
C ALA A 37 -5.48 14.25 -7.61
N GLN A 38 -4.18 14.37 -7.80
CA GLN A 38 -3.36 13.32 -8.39
C GLN A 38 -3.38 12.03 -7.54
N MET A 39 -3.25 12.15 -6.22
CA MET A 39 -3.34 11.02 -5.29
C MET A 39 -4.71 10.34 -5.35
N LEU A 40 -5.78 11.13 -5.43
CA LEU A 40 -7.14 10.61 -5.59
C LEU A 40 -7.29 9.80 -6.88
N PHE A 41 -6.75 10.29 -8.00
CA PHE A 41 -6.80 9.60 -9.29
C PHE A 41 -6.08 8.24 -9.25
N VAL A 42 -4.90 8.19 -8.65
CA VAL A 42 -4.12 6.94 -8.49
C VAL A 42 -4.84 5.95 -7.58
N ALA A 43 -5.36 6.43 -6.45
CA ALA A 43 -6.07 5.59 -5.48
C ALA A 43 -7.40 5.05 -6.05
N PHE A 44 -8.13 5.85 -6.83
CA PHE A 44 -9.38 5.44 -7.47
C PHE A 44 -9.18 4.26 -8.41
N GLY A 45 -8.12 4.28 -9.23
CA GLY A 45 -7.78 3.16 -10.12
C GLY A 45 -7.62 1.84 -9.36
N ALA A 46 -6.86 1.84 -8.26
CA ALA A 46 -6.66 0.65 -7.44
C ALA A 46 -7.95 0.18 -6.74
N LEU A 47 -8.77 1.12 -6.27
CA LEU A 47 -10.03 0.81 -5.56
C LEU A 47 -11.09 0.19 -6.45
N VAL A 48 -11.13 0.56 -7.72
CA VAL A 48 -12.09 0.01 -8.69
C VAL A 48 -11.56 -1.27 -9.33
N LEU A 49 -10.27 -1.31 -9.65
CA LEU A 49 -9.67 -2.44 -10.35
C LEU A 49 -9.67 -3.73 -9.53
N VAL A 50 -9.33 -3.65 -8.25
CA VAL A 50 -9.26 -4.86 -7.39
C VAL A 50 -10.61 -5.56 -7.28
N PRO A 51 -11.73 -4.90 -6.94
CA PRO A 51 -13.03 -5.57 -6.90
C PRO A 51 -13.47 -6.09 -8.28
N LEU A 52 -13.22 -5.37 -9.37
CA LEU A 52 -13.54 -5.85 -10.72
C LEU A 52 -12.78 -7.14 -11.07
N LEU A 53 -11.50 -7.22 -10.72
CA LEU A 53 -10.67 -8.42 -10.95
C LEU A 53 -11.08 -9.60 -10.07
N THR A 54 -11.60 -9.34 -8.89
CA THR A 54 -11.94 -10.37 -7.91
C THR A 54 -13.41 -10.77 -7.93
N GLY A 55 -14.24 -10.12 -8.76
CA GLY A 55 -15.69 -10.37 -8.83
C GLY A 55 -16.46 -9.80 -7.63
N LEU A 56 -15.88 -8.86 -6.90
CA LEU A 56 -16.52 -8.16 -5.79
C LEU A 56 -17.21 -6.88 -6.29
N ASP A 57 -18.21 -6.39 -5.54
CA ASP A 57 -18.90 -5.15 -5.88
C ASP A 57 -17.99 -3.91 -5.64
N PRO A 58 -17.66 -3.12 -6.69
CA PRO A 58 -16.83 -1.93 -6.54
C PRO A 58 -17.44 -0.86 -5.64
N ASN A 59 -18.79 -0.76 -5.58
CA ASN A 59 -19.46 0.24 -4.75
C ASN A 59 -19.25 -0.05 -3.26
N VAL A 60 -19.36 -1.33 -2.90
CA VAL A 60 -19.08 -1.79 -1.52
C VAL A 60 -17.62 -1.56 -1.16
N ALA A 61 -16.71 -1.86 -2.09
CA ALA A 61 -15.28 -1.66 -1.88
C ALA A 61 -14.91 -0.17 -1.69
N LEU A 62 -15.48 0.72 -2.52
CA LEU A 62 -15.30 2.17 -2.38
C LEU A 62 -15.84 2.70 -1.05
N PHE A 63 -17.04 2.28 -0.68
CA PHE A 63 -17.66 2.69 0.58
C PHE A 63 -16.84 2.23 1.79
N THR A 64 -16.44 0.96 1.82
CA THR A 64 -15.65 0.40 2.93
C THR A 64 -14.25 1.00 3.02
N ALA A 65 -13.61 1.31 1.88
CA ALA A 65 -12.33 2.02 1.87
C ALA A 65 -12.45 3.45 2.40
N GLY A 66 -13.54 4.16 2.07
CA GLY A 66 -13.84 5.48 2.61
C GLY A 66 -14.03 5.44 4.12
N VAL A 67 -14.90 4.55 4.61
CA VAL A 67 -15.13 4.37 6.05
C VAL A 67 -13.85 3.94 6.77
N GLY A 68 -13.10 2.99 6.20
CA GLY A 68 -11.84 2.52 6.75
C GLY A 68 -10.82 3.65 6.87
N THR A 69 -10.71 4.51 5.85
CA THR A 69 -9.83 5.68 5.87
C THR A 69 -10.23 6.68 6.96
N LEU A 70 -11.54 6.96 7.12
CA LEU A 70 -12.03 7.84 8.17
C LEU A 70 -11.72 7.30 9.57
N VAL A 71 -11.97 6.01 9.81
CA VAL A 71 -11.63 5.35 11.07
C VAL A 71 -10.12 5.43 11.33
N PHE A 72 -9.30 5.17 10.32
CA PHE A 72 -7.85 5.28 10.42
C PHE A 72 -7.41 6.70 10.79
N GLN A 73 -7.95 7.73 10.14
CA GLN A 73 -7.65 9.13 10.43
C GLN A 73 -8.09 9.52 11.85
N CYS A 74 -9.22 9.04 12.33
CA CYS A 74 -9.68 9.25 13.70
C CYS A 74 -8.73 8.60 14.73
N VAL A 75 -8.30 7.36 14.49
CA VAL A 75 -7.42 6.62 15.40
C VAL A 75 -6.01 7.23 15.42
N THR A 76 -5.48 7.63 14.27
CA THR A 76 -4.16 8.26 14.14
C THR A 76 -4.16 9.76 14.44
N LYS A 77 -5.32 10.35 14.75
CA LYS A 77 -5.51 11.81 14.96
C LYS A 77 -4.93 12.62 13.80
N ALA A 78 -5.12 12.16 12.57
CA ALA A 78 -4.60 12.74 11.34
C ALA A 78 -3.05 12.92 11.32
N SER A 79 -2.33 12.21 12.18
CA SER A 79 -0.86 12.28 12.21
C SER A 79 -0.20 11.65 10.99
N VAL A 80 -0.91 10.75 10.30
CA VAL A 80 -0.42 10.05 9.12
C VAL A 80 -1.39 10.32 7.96
N PRO A 81 -1.06 11.23 7.03
CA PRO A 81 -1.91 11.58 5.91
C PRO A 81 -1.85 10.49 4.83
N VAL A 82 -2.46 9.33 5.11
CA VAL A 82 -2.53 8.19 4.20
C VAL A 82 -3.98 7.85 3.91
N PHE A 83 -4.25 7.55 2.65
CA PHE A 83 -5.52 7.02 2.18
C PHE A 83 -5.42 5.48 2.09
N LEU A 84 -6.42 4.77 2.62
CA LEU A 84 -6.46 3.31 2.58
C LEU A 84 -7.10 2.86 1.26
N ALA A 85 -6.32 2.16 0.44
CA ALA A 85 -6.75 1.58 -0.81
C ALA A 85 -6.66 0.06 -0.77
N SER A 86 -7.31 -0.60 -1.73
CA SER A 86 -7.22 -2.05 -1.91
C SER A 86 -5.80 -2.47 -2.28
N SER A 87 -5.35 -3.60 -1.73
CA SER A 87 -4.01 -4.13 -2.00
C SER A 87 -4.03 -5.12 -3.16
N PHE A 88 -3.18 -4.90 -4.16
CA PHE A 88 -3.00 -5.82 -5.29
C PHE A 88 -2.50 -7.21 -4.86
N ALA A 89 -1.82 -7.32 -3.72
CA ALA A 89 -1.36 -8.60 -3.19
C ALA A 89 -2.52 -9.55 -2.83
N PHE A 90 -3.70 -9.01 -2.57
CA PHE A 90 -4.88 -9.81 -2.25
C PHE A 90 -5.66 -10.32 -3.47
N ILE A 91 -5.35 -9.87 -4.69
CA ILE A 91 -6.10 -10.27 -5.90
C ILE A 91 -6.08 -11.78 -6.07
N ALA A 92 -4.90 -12.39 -6.13
CA ALA A 92 -4.78 -13.83 -6.34
C ALA A 92 -5.39 -14.67 -5.22
N PRO A 93 -5.16 -14.38 -3.92
CA PRO A 93 -5.85 -15.06 -2.83
C PRO A 93 -7.36 -14.92 -2.85
N ILE A 94 -7.90 -13.73 -3.17
CA ILE A 94 -9.35 -13.50 -3.23
C ILE A 94 -9.95 -14.27 -4.42
N GLN A 95 -9.36 -14.20 -5.61
CA GLN A 95 -9.84 -14.94 -6.78
C GLN A 95 -9.88 -16.45 -6.52
N SER A 96 -8.80 -17.01 -5.95
CA SER A 96 -8.75 -18.42 -5.58
C SER A 96 -9.80 -18.78 -4.53
N SER A 97 -10.00 -17.93 -3.54
CA SER A 97 -11.00 -18.15 -2.49
C SER A 97 -12.43 -18.07 -3.03
N VAL A 98 -12.73 -17.07 -3.87
CA VAL A 98 -14.05 -16.93 -4.50
C VAL A 98 -14.37 -18.11 -5.39
N ALA A 99 -13.39 -18.60 -6.18
CA ALA A 99 -13.58 -19.74 -7.05
C ALA A 99 -13.82 -21.06 -6.31
N ASN A 100 -13.20 -21.28 -5.14
CA ASN A 100 -13.31 -22.54 -4.40
C ASN A 100 -14.39 -22.55 -3.33
N PHE A 101 -14.67 -21.41 -2.70
CA PHE A 101 -15.52 -21.31 -1.51
C PHE A 101 -16.70 -20.34 -1.67
N GLY A 102 -16.73 -19.58 -2.76
CA GLY A 102 -17.73 -18.55 -3.01
C GLY A 102 -17.48 -17.25 -2.26
N THR A 103 -18.25 -16.23 -2.64
CA THR A 103 -18.11 -14.85 -2.11
C THR A 103 -18.35 -14.73 -0.59
N PRO A 104 -19.38 -15.39 0.01
CA PRO A 104 -19.63 -15.25 1.45
C PRO A 104 -18.47 -15.77 2.32
N ALA A 105 -17.91 -16.94 1.96
CA ALA A 105 -16.79 -17.51 2.68
C ALA A 105 -15.52 -16.66 2.54
N THR A 106 -15.30 -16.10 1.35
CA THR A 106 -14.17 -15.18 1.09
C THR A 106 -14.27 -13.92 1.94
N MET A 107 -15.47 -13.35 2.11
CA MET A 107 -15.68 -12.19 3.00
C MET A 107 -15.35 -12.54 4.46
N GLY A 108 -15.76 -13.72 4.92
CA GLY A 108 -15.34 -14.23 6.24
C GLY A 108 -13.83 -14.35 6.38
N GLY A 109 -13.14 -14.86 5.36
CA GLY A 109 -11.68 -14.95 5.30
C GLY A 109 -11.00 -13.58 5.38
N LEU A 110 -11.50 -12.58 4.65
CA LEU A 110 -10.98 -11.21 4.69
C LEU A 110 -11.17 -10.57 6.08
N PHE A 111 -12.30 -10.84 6.74
CA PHE A 111 -12.51 -10.39 8.12
C PHE A 111 -11.48 -10.98 9.08
N VAL A 112 -11.24 -12.29 8.99
CA VAL A 112 -10.21 -12.98 9.79
C VAL A 112 -8.81 -12.42 9.50
N ALA A 113 -8.48 -12.16 8.22
CA ALA A 113 -7.22 -11.52 7.85
C ALA A 113 -7.07 -10.14 8.50
N GLY A 114 -8.13 -9.33 8.53
CA GLY A 114 -8.15 -8.05 9.24
C GLY A 114 -7.86 -8.22 10.74
N LEU A 115 -8.42 -9.25 11.36
CA LEU A 115 -8.20 -9.55 12.77
C LEU A 115 -6.75 -9.96 13.06
N VAL A 116 -6.13 -10.72 12.16
CA VAL A 116 -4.70 -11.07 12.22
C VAL A 116 -3.83 -9.81 12.16
N TYR A 117 -4.15 -8.83 11.30
CA TYR A 117 -3.43 -7.54 11.26
C TYR A 117 -3.54 -6.77 12.58
N VAL A 118 -4.71 -6.78 13.22
CA VAL A 118 -4.89 -6.16 14.56
C VAL A 118 -4.02 -6.86 15.60
N LEU A 119 -3.98 -8.19 15.60
CA LEU A 119 -3.12 -8.97 16.51
C LEU A 119 -1.63 -8.67 16.26
N LEU A 120 -1.23 -8.58 14.99
CA LEU A 120 0.14 -8.22 14.62
C LEU A 120 0.50 -6.81 15.09
N ALA A 121 -0.39 -5.83 14.90
CA ALA A 121 -0.21 -4.48 15.38
C ALA A 121 -0.06 -4.42 16.91
N GLN A 122 -0.85 -5.21 17.64
CA GLN A 122 -0.74 -5.31 19.09
C GLN A 122 0.58 -5.97 19.52
N CYS A 123 1.02 -6.99 18.81
CA CYS A 123 2.31 -7.63 19.04
C CYS A 123 3.50 -6.66 18.84
N ILE A 124 3.43 -5.84 17.78
CA ILE A 124 4.44 -4.80 17.52
C ILE A 124 4.43 -3.74 18.63
N ARG A 125 3.26 -3.35 19.10
CA ARG A 125 3.13 -2.39 20.21
C ARG A 125 3.76 -2.89 21.51
N LEU A 126 3.65 -4.21 21.80
CA LEU A 126 4.19 -4.82 23.02
C LEU A 126 5.68 -5.12 22.94
N LYS A 127 6.17 -5.56 21.79
CA LYS A 127 7.55 -6.05 21.60
C LYS A 127 8.46 -5.11 20.82
N GLY A 128 7.91 -3.99 20.30
CA GLY A 128 8.64 -3.00 19.54
C GLY A 128 8.83 -3.33 18.05
N VAL A 129 9.29 -2.34 17.29
CA VAL A 129 9.45 -2.39 15.83
C VAL A 129 10.51 -3.41 15.38
N GLY A 130 11.43 -3.81 16.25
CA GLY A 130 12.48 -4.79 15.95
C GLY A 130 11.95 -6.16 15.50
N ILE A 131 10.75 -6.52 15.92
CA ILE A 131 10.07 -7.75 15.46
C ILE A 131 9.75 -7.70 13.96
N VAL A 132 9.34 -6.54 13.45
CA VAL A 132 8.99 -6.35 12.04
C VAL A 132 10.22 -6.60 11.16
N HIS A 133 11.36 -6.03 11.51
CA HIS A 133 12.61 -6.23 10.78
C HIS A 133 13.09 -7.68 10.82
N ARG A 134 12.80 -8.40 11.90
CA ARG A 134 13.15 -9.82 12.03
C ARG A 134 12.18 -10.74 11.29
N LEU A 135 10.90 -10.39 11.24
CA LEU A 135 9.85 -11.19 10.59
C LEU A 135 9.81 -10.94 9.07
N LEU A 136 10.07 -9.68 8.66
CA LEU A 136 10.03 -9.21 7.27
C LEU A 136 11.39 -8.61 6.87
N PRO A 137 12.44 -9.44 6.75
CA PRO A 137 13.72 -8.94 6.27
C PRO A 137 13.58 -8.45 4.82
N ALA A 138 14.31 -7.39 4.48
CA ALA A 138 14.26 -6.77 3.16
C ALA A 138 14.55 -7.75 2.00
N VAL A 139 15.37 -8.78 2.28
CA VAL A 139 15.67 -9.87 1.32
C VAL A 139 14.43 -10.67 0.91
N VAL A 140 13.42 -10.77 1.77
CA VAL A 140 12.15 -11.47 1.46
C VAL A 140 11.15 -10.52 0.83
N VAL A 141 11.06 -9.30 1.33
CA VAL A 141 10.09 -8.31 0.86
C VAL A 141 10.32 -7.91 -0.59
N GLY A 142 11.58 -7.73 -1.00
CA GLY A 142 11.94 -7.36 -2.38
C GLY A 142 11.43 -8.35 -3.43
N PRO A 143 11.79 -9.64 -3.35
CA PRO A 143 11.29 -10.66 -4.28
C PRO A 143 9.77 -10.79 -4.29
N VAL A 144 9.10 -10.69 -3.12
CA VAL A 144 7.63 -10.76 -3.05
C VAL A 144 6.98 -9.61 -3.84
N ILE A 145 7.48 -8.39 -3.72
CA ILE A 145 6.97 -7.24 -4.48
C ILE A 145 7.19 -7.44 -5.99
N MET A 146 8.36 -7.96 -6.39
CA MET A 146 8.64 -8.28 -7.80
C MET A 146 7.67 -9.33 -8.34
N VAL A 147 7.41 -10.41 -7.61
CA VAL A 147 6.47 -11.46 -8.02
C VAL A 147 5.05 -10.91 -8.17
N ILE A 148 4.60 -10.06 -7.25
CA ILE A 148 3.28 -9.39 -7.35
C ILE A 148 3.21 -8.53 -8.62
N GLY A 149 4.25 -7.73 -8.90
CA GLY A 149 4.32 -6.90 -10.09
C GLY A 149 4.27 -7.72 -11.39
N LEU A 150 5.04 -8.80 -11.46
CA LEU A 150 5.06 -9.69 -12.61
C LEU A 150 3.73 -10.44 -12.80
N ALA A 151 3.09 -10.86 -11.71
CA ALA A 151 1.78 -11.52 -11.76
C ALA A 151 0.67 -10.60 -12.29
N LEU A 152 0.80 -9.29 -12.11
CA LEU A 152 -0.14 -8.30 -12.64
C LEU A 152 0.15 -7.84 -14.07
N ALA A 153 1.32 -8.15 -14.63
CA ALA A 153 1.70 -7.74 -15.97
C ALA A 153 0.72 -8.21 -17.06
N PRO A 154 0.23 -9.47 -17.07
CA PRO A 154 -0.79 -9.91 -18.05
C PRO A 154 -2.08 -9.11 -17.96
N THR A 155 -2.55 -8.77 -16.76
CA THR A 155 -3.74 -7.93 -16.53
C THR A 155 -3.55 -6.53 -17.12
N ALA A 156 -2.37 -5.93 -16.94
CA ALA A 156 -2.05 -4.63 -17.50
C ALA A 156 -2.08 -4.65 -19.05
N VAL A 157 -1.56 -5.71 -19.66
CA VAL A 157 -1.61 -5.90 -21.12
C VAL A 157 -3.05 -6.04 -21.60
N GLN A 158 -3.86 -6.87 -20.96
CA GLN A 158 -5.29 -7.05 -21.30
C GLN A 158 -6.08 -5.74 -21.19
N MET A 159 -5.77 -4.90 -20.22
CA MET A 159 -6.38 -3.58 -20.08
C MET A 159 -5.94 -2.64 -21.21
N ALA A 160 -4.68 -2.67 -21.58
CA ALA A 160 -4.15 -1.85 -22.68
C ALA A 160 -4.68 -2.26 -24.05
N THR A 161 -4.93 -3.55 -24.26
CA THR A 161 -5.49 -4.08 -25.53
C THR A 161 -7.01 -4.03 -25.60
N GLY A 162 -7.70 -3.68 -24.52
CA GLY A 162 -9.16 -3.65 -24.43
C GLY A 162 -9.83 -5.02 -24.26
N GLU A 163 -9.07 -6.11 -24.20
CA GLU A 163 -9.62 -7.47 -24.02
C GLU A 163 -10.26 -7.64 -22.63
N PHE A 164 -9.83 -6.85 -21.66
CA PHE A 164 -10.38 -6.86 -20.31
C PHE A 164 -11.87 -6.50 -20.29
N SER A 165 -12.31 -5.54 -21.09
CA SER A 165 -13.71 -5.13 -21.20
C SER A 165 -14.61 -6.25 -21.74
N ASN A 166 -14.11 -7.03 -22.70
CA ASN A 166 -14.85 -8.14 -23.28
C ASN A 166 -15.07 -9.29 -22.28
N ASN A 167 -14.04 -9.60 -21.48
CA ASN A 167 -14.12 -10.65 -20.47
C ASN A 167 -15.11 -10.32 -19.34
N ILE A 168 -15.17 -9.05 -18.89
CA ILE A 168 -16.13 -8.62 -17.87
C ILE A 168 -17.58 -8.71 -18.41
N SER A 169 -17.82 -8.28 -19.63
CA SER A 169 -19.17 -8.32 -20.21
C SER A 169 -19.70 -9.76 -20.33
N HIS A 170 -18.85 -10.72 -20.64
CA HIS A 170 -19.22 -12.15 -20.67
C HIS A 170 -19.46 -12.73 -19.28
N ALA A 171 -18.69 -12.31 -18.27
CA ALA A 171 -18.86 -12.78 -16.88
C ALA A 171 -20.14 -12.22 -16.21
N GLN A 172 -20.63 -11.07 -16.63
CA GLN A 172 -21.88 -10.48 -16.14
C GLN A 172 -23.12 -10.97 -16.86
N ALA A 173 -22.96 -11.63 -18.01
CA ALA A 173 -24.07 -12.18 -18.81
C ALA A 173 -24.45 -13.63 -18.43
N LEU A 174 -23.73 -14.27 -17.52
CA LEU A 174 -23.97 -15.60 -16.95
C LEU A 174 -24.51 -15.51 -15.53
#